data_7e6be986b059dc3a35b9dfb1ea67b257
#
_entry.id   7e6be986b059dc3a35b9dfb1ea67b257
#
_cell.length_a   1.000
_cell.length_b   1.000
_cell.length_c   1.000
_cell.angle_alpha   90.00
_cell.angle_beta   90.00
_cell.angle_gamma   90.00
#
_symmetry.space_group_name_H-M   'P 1'
#
loop_
_entity.id
_entity.type
_entity.pdbx_description
1 polymer ?
#
loop_
_entity_poly.entity_id
_entity_poly.type
_entity_poly.pdbx_seq_one_letter_code
_entity_poly.pdbx_strand_id
1 'polypeptide(L)'
;MVLTTLVLQGLTLRPLLHRLCLDEDRTVEREVGIARAETSRAALRALEQPAGASRLADVLRAEYRARLHAEESPEAHRAESRSDGSLAKLQRQAVEAQRDALTELRTQQVIGDDAFHVVEEEIDLMELTADARVRPAPEG
;
A
#
# COMPACT_ATOMS: atom_id res chain seq x y z
N MET A 1 -52.45 7.27 -5.10
CA MET A 1 -51.79 6.90 -3.82
C MET A 1 -50.45 6.23 -3.99
N VAL A 2 -50.27 5.26 -4.90
CA VAL A 2 -48.98 4.52 -5.12
C VAL A 2 -47.84 5.42 -5.62
N LEU A 3 -48.09 6.37 -6.52
CA LEU A 3 -47.08 7.27 -7.08
C LEU A 3 -46.45 8.21 -6.02
N THR A 4 -47.23 8.67 -5.06
CA THR A 4 -46.76 9.58 -4.02
C THR A 4 -45.81 8.87 -3.05
N THR A 5 -46.05 7.58 -2.78
CA THR A 5 -45.18 6.77 -1.91
C THR A 5 -43.84 6.46 -2.58
N LEU A 6 -43.84 6.17 -3.91
CA LEU A 6 -42.62 5.92 -4.69
C LEU A 6 -41.73 7.18 -4.79
N VAL A 7 -42.36 8.35 -5.00
CA VAL A 7 -41.61 9.63 -5.04
C VAL A 7 -41.01 9.95 -3.67
N LEU A 8 -41.75 9.74 -2.59
CA LEU A 8 -41.28 9.97 -1.22
C LEU A 8 -40.12 9.05 -0.86
N GLN A 9 -40.22 7.76 -1.23
CA GLN A 9 -39.13 6.79 -1.04
C GLN A 9 -37.89 7.14 -1.85
N GLY A 10 -38.03 7.54 -3.12
CA GLY A 10 -36.93 7.98 -3.96
C GLY A 10 -36.20 9.21 -3.45
N LEU A 11 -36.96 10.19 -2.89
CA LEU A 11 -36.39 11.42 -2.32
C LEU A 11 -35.66 11.18 -1.00
N THR A 12 -36.10 10.22 -0.19
CA THR A 12 -35.49 9.93 1.12
C THR A 12 -34.32 8.94 1.02
N LEU A 13 -34.35 8.00 0.08
CA LEU A 13 -33.27 7.01 -0.08
C LEU A 13 -31.98 7.62 -0.66
N ARG A 14 -32.11 8.59 -1.58
CA ARG A 14 -30.98 9.22 -2.25
C ARG A 14 -30.00 9.94 -1.30
N PRO A 15 -30.46 10.81 -0.39
CA PRO A 15 -29.54 11.43 0.57
C PRO A 15 -29.00 10.46 1.62
N LEU A 16 -29.75 9.39 1.93
CA LEU A 16 -29.29 8.35 2.86
C LEU A 16 -28.14 7.54 2.26
N LEU A 17 -28.28 7.10 1.00
CA LEU A 17 -27.23 6.39 0.27
C LEU A 17 -25.97 7.26 0.11
N HIS A 18 -26.12 8.55 -0.22
CA HIS A 18 -24.98 9.48 -0.30
C HIS A 18 -24.23 9.66 1.01
N ARG A 19 -24.91 9.62 2.14
CA ARG A 19 -24.27 9.73 3.46
C ARG A 19 -23.58 8.42 3.87
N LEU A 20 -24.18 7.25 3.59
CA LEU A 20 -23.57 5.98 3.90
C LEU A 20 -22.31 5.71 3.07
N CYS A 21 -22.37 5.91 1.73
CA CYS A 21 -21.21 5.66 0.87
C CYS A 21 -20.05 6.63 1.14
N LEU A 22 -20.31 7.89 1.48
CA LEU A 22 -19.24 8.88 1.75
C LEU A 22 -18.50 8.63 3.07
N ASP A 23 -19.15 8.06 4.08
CA ASP A 23 -18.49 7.73 5.34
C ASP A 23 -17.68 6.43 5.22
N GLU A 24 -18.13 5.48 4.41
CA GLU A 24 -17.46 4.21 4.15
C GLU A 24 -16.17 4.43 3.33
N ASP A 25 -16.24 5.21 2.26
CA ASP A 25 -15.07 5.58 1.43
C ASP A 25 -13.97 6.27 2.26
N ARG A 26 -14.33 7.20 3.14
CA ARG A 26 -13.35 7.88 4.02
C ARG A 26 -12.73 6.96 5.06
N THR A 27 -13.47 5.96 5.52
CA THR A 27 -12.94 4.96 6.46
C THR A 27 -11.93 4.07 5.75
N VAL A 28 -12.23 3.57 4.56
CA VAL A 28 -11.32 2.76 3.75
C VAL A 28 -10.06 3.55 3.38
N GLU A 29 -10.17 4.79 2.91
CA GLU A 29 -9.00 5.64 2.61
C GLU A 29 -8.08 5.84 3.82
N ARG A 30 -8.65 6.04 5.01
CA ARG A 30 -7.88 6.18 6.24
C ARG A 30 -7.18 4.88 6.63
N GLU A 31 -7.87 3.75 6.52
CA GLU A 31 -7.31 2.43 6.81
C GLU A 31 -6.20 2.05 5.82
N VAL A 32 -6.36 2.37 4.54
CA VAL A 32 -5.33 2.22 3.50
C VAL A 32 -4.10 3.05 3.85
N GLY A 33 -4.27 4.31 4.28
CA GLY A 33 -3.15 5.16 4.72
C GLY A 33 -2.41 4.58 5.92
N ILE A 34 -3.12 4.05 6.92
CA ILE A 34 -2.53 3.37 8.07
C ILE A 34 -1.74 2.13 7.60
N ALA A 35 -2.35 1.30 6.76
CA ALA A 35 -1.73 0.07 6.26
C ALA A 35 -0.45 0.38 5.45
N ARG A 36 -0.47 1.35 4.55
CA ARG A 36 0.70 1.80 3.78
C ARG A 36 1.83 2.30 4.69
N ALA A 37 1.52 3.08 5.69
CA ALA A 37 2.51 3.59 6.64
C ALA A 37 3.15 2.43 7.45
N GLU A 38 2.36 1.51 7.99
CA GLU A 38 2.88 0.41 8.79
C GLU A 38 3.66 -0.61 7.95
N THR A 39 3.19 -0.96 6.74
CA THR A 39 3.93 -1.85 5.84
C THR A 39 5.26 -1.22 5.41
N SER A 40 5.30 0.09 5.11
CA SER A 40 6.54 0.80 4.81
C SER A 40 7.51 0.83 6.01
N ARG A 41 7.01 1.00 7.23
CA ARG A 41 7.82 0.89 8.46
C ARG A 41 8.36 -0.52 8.68
N ALA A 42 7.57 -1.55 8.37
CA ALA A 42 8.00 -2.95 8.45
C ALA A 42 9.12 -3.25 7.46
N ALA A 43 9.00 -2.81 6.22
CA ALA A 43 10.04 -2.92 5.21
C ALA A 43 11.34 -2.22 5.65
N LEU A 44 11.26 -1.01 6.20
CA LEU A 44 12.42 -0.29 6.71
C LEU A 44 13.12 -1.08 7.83
N ARG A 45 12.35 -1.59 8.80
CA ARG A 45 12.90 -2.41 9.89
C ARG A 45 13.58 -3.67 9.38
N ALA A 46 13.03 -4.33 8.37
CA ALA A 46 13.63 -5.51 7.75
C ALA A 46 14.97 -5.19 7.06
N LEU A 47 15.08 -4.00 6.45
CA LEU A 47 16.30 -3.54 5.79
C LEU A 47 17.37 -3.00 6.78
N GLU A 48 17.02 -2.70 8.01
CA GLU A 48 17.94 -2.25 9.06
C GLU A 48 18.72 -3.39 9.71
N GLN A 49 18.30 -4.65 9.53
CA GLN A 49 19.04 -5.80 10.03
C GLN A 49 20.40 -5.93 9.33
N PRO A 50 21.48 -6.34 10.03
CA PRO A 50 22.88 -6.18 9.58
C PRO A 50 23.33 -7.18 8.51
N ALA A 51 22.53 -7.43 7.51
CA ALA A 51 22.92 -8.23 6.35
C ALA A 51 23.69 -7.42 5.28
N GLY A 52 24.59 -6.57 5.72
CA GLY A 52 25.51 -5.85 4.88
C GLY A 52 25.15 -4.39 4.64
N ALA A 53 26.01 -3.49 5.11
CA ALA A 53 26.02 -2.09 4.71
C ALA A 53 26.42 -1.99 3.22
N SER A 54 25.48 -2.31 2.33
CA SER A 54 25.68 -2.13 0.90
C SER A 54 24.98 -0.84 0.47
N ARG A 55 25.57 -0.16 -0.51
CA ARG A 55 24.99 1.01 -1.17
C ARG A 55 23.55 0.79 -1.63
N LEU A 56 23.18 -0.47 -1.89
CA LEU A 56 21.89 -0.94 -2.31
C LEU A 56 20.83 -0.90 -1.19
N ALA A 57 21.23 -1.29 0.01
CA ALA A 57 20.36 -1.18 1.18
C ALA A 57 20.03 0.29 1.49
N ASP A 58 21.00 1.19 1.26
CA ASP A 58 20.78 2.63 1.46
C ASP A 58 19.79 3.22 0.44
N VAL A 59 19.86 2.76 -0.82
CA VAL A 59 18.91 3.17 -1.86
C VAL A 59 17.51 2.70 -1.54
N LEU A 60 17.33 1.43 -1.15
CA LEU A 60 16.01 0.90 -0.75
C LEU A 60 15.47 1.60 0.50
N ARG A 61 16.31 1.83 1.50
CA ARG A 61 15.91 2.59 2.69
C ARG A 61 15.45 4.01 2.33
N ALA A 62 16.12 4.67 1.39
CA ALA A 62 15.71 5.98 0.91
C ALA A 62 14.36 5.93 0.21
N GLU A 63 14.11 4.91 -0.62
CA GLU A 63 12.81 4.71 -1.29
C GLU A 63 11.66 4.48 -0.30
N TYR A 64 11.83 3.57 0.66
CA TYR A 64 10.80 3.32 1.67
C TYR A 64 10.57 4.49 2.62
N ARG A 65 11.63 5.26 2.95
CA ARG A 65 11.47 6.52 3.70
C ARG A 65 10.69 7.55 2.90
N ALA A 66 10.95 7.67 1.59
CA ALA A 66 10.20 8.58 0.74
C ALA A 66 8.71 8.20 0.66
N ARG A 67 8.38 6.90 0.57
CA ARG A 67 6.99 6.42 0.62
C ARG A 67 6.33 6.73 1.96
N LEU A 68 7.00 6.45 3.07
CA LEU A 68 6.48 6.77 4.38
C LEU A 68 6.20 8.27 4.55
N HIS A 69 7.11 9.13 4.07
CA HIS A 69 6.91 10.58 4.08
C HIS A 69 5.80 11.05 3.14
N ALA A 70 5.55 10.34 2.04
CA ALA A 70 4.44 10.66 1.13
C ALA A 70 3.08 10.40 1.79
N GLU A 71 2.95 9.34 2.62
CA GLU A 71 1.75 9.09 3.40
C GLU A 71 1.59 10.05 4.60
N GLU A 72 2.70 10.53 5.14
CA GLU A 72 2.71 11.52 6.23
C GLU A 72 2.59 12.97 5.70
N SER A 73 2.95 13.22 4.42
CA SER A 73 2.94 14.55 3.79
C SER A 73 2.79 14.44 2.26
N PRO A 74 1.64 14.82 1.67
CA PRO A 74 1.29 14.56 0.27
C PRO A 74 2.17 15.23 -0.81
N GLU A 75 3.16 16.05 -0.45
CA GLU A 75 3.87 16.93 -1.41
C GLU A 75 5.24 16.42 -1.89
N ALA A 76 5.75 15.27 -1.42
CA ALA A 76 7.11 14.82 -1.71
C ALA A 76 7.17 13.56 -2.58
N HIS A 77 7.01 13.69 -3.89
CA HIS A 77 7.21 12.56 -4.82
C HIS A 77 8.31 12.85 -5.84
N ARG A 78 9.40 12.07 -5.82
CA ARG A 78 10.22 11.51 -6.92
C ARG A 78 11.71 11.34 -6.64
N ALA A 79 12.25 10.13 -6.81
CA ALA A 79 13.57 9.88 -7.42
C ALA A 79 13.94 8.37 -7.52
N GLU A 80 14.65 8.03 -8.57
CA GLU A 80 14.84 6.72 -9.19
C GLU A 80 16.06 5.90 -8.74
N SER A 81 16.08 4.66 -9.14
CA SER A 81 16.78 3.46 -8.76
C SER A 81 17.80 2.88 -9.77
N ARG A 82 18.69 1.99 -9.35
CA ARG A 82 19.21 0.80 -10.09
C ARG A 82 20.20 -0.05 -9.26
N SER A 83 20.05 -1.40 -9.27
CA SER A 83 21.09 -2.45 -9.38
C SER A 83 20.74 -3.85 -8.82
N ASP A 84 21.39 -4.84 -9.27
CA ASP A 84 21.54 -6.30 -9.36
C ASP A 84 21.15 -7.22 -8.16
N GLY A 85 21.31 -8.53 -8.33
CA GLY A 85 20.85 -9.68 -7.53
C GLY A 85 20.85 -9.57 -5.98
N SER A 86 21.74 -8.76 -5.41
CA SER A 86 21.71 -8.39 -3.99
C SER A 86 20.49 -7.53 -3.66
N LEU A 87 20.06 -6.68 -4.59
CA LEU A 87 18.88 -5.85 -4.50
C LEU A 87 17.62 -6.73 -4.48
N ALA A 88 17.53 -7.73 -5.35
CA ALA A 88 16.39 -8.63 -5.40
C ALA A 88 16.19 -9.41 -4.10
N LYS A 89 17.27 -9.75 -3.41
CA LYS A 89 17.20 -10.38 -2.08
C LYS A 89 16.66 -9.42 -1.02
N LEU A 90 17.16 -8.19 -1.01
CA LEU A 90 16.70 -7.15 -0.07
C LEU A 90 15.25 -6.76 -0.33
N GLN A 91 14.84 -6.66 -1.60
CA GLN A 91 13.45 -6.40 -1.97
C GLN A 91 12.52 -7.52 -1.51
N ARG A 92 12.87 -8.78 -1.73
CA ARG A 92 12.06 -9.91 -1.22
C ARG A 92 11.90 -9.87 0.30
N GLN A 93 12.99 -9.60 1.02
CA GLN A 93 12.94 -9.48 2.48
C GLN A 93 12.04 -8.31 2.92
N ALA A 94 12.08 -7.19 2.20
CA ALA A 94 11.21 -6.06 2.47
C ALA A 94 9.73 -6.39 2.18
N VAL A 95 9.45 -7.08 1.06
CA VAL A 95 8.09 -7.50 0.67
C VAL A 95 7.51 -8.50 1.68
N GLU A 96 8.30 -9.50 2.13
CA GLU A 96 7.87 -10.42 3.19
C GLU A 96 7.47 -9.67 4.46
N ALA A 97 8.30 -8.73 4.91
CA ALA A 97 8.00 -7.93 6.09
C ALA A 97 6.74 -7.05 5.92
N GLN A 98 6.48 -6.55 4.71
CA GLN A 98 5.26 -5.81 4.41
C GLN A 98 4.01 -6.70 4.48
N ARG A 99 4.06 -7.92 3.92
CA ARG A 99 2.95 -8.87 3.96
C ARG A 99 2.63 -9.33 5.39
N ASP A 100 3.68 -9.59 6.18
CA ASP A 100 3.52 -9.95 7.60
C ASP A 100 2.83 -8.81 8.37
N ALA A 101 3.28 -7.57 8.19
CA ALA A 101 2.68 -6.41 8.84
C ALA A 101 1.23 -6.18 8.39
N LEU A 102 0.93 -6.35 7.10
CA LEU A 102 -0.41 -6.21 6.56
C LEU A 102 -1.37 -7.27 7.14
N THR A 103 -0.90 -8.52 7.22
CA THR A 103 -1.65 -9.63 7.83
C THR A 103 -1.92 -9.38 9.31
N GLU A 104 -0.95 -8.85 10.03
CA GLU A 104 -1.09 -8.51 11.44
C GLU A 104 -2.13 -7.41 11.67
N LEU A 105 -2.10 -6.34 10.86
CA LEU A 105 -3.09 -5.25 10.92
C LEU A 105 -4.53 -5.76 10.70
N ARG A 106 -4.71 -6.69 9.75
CA ARG A 106 -6.01 -7.34 9.51
C ARG A 106 -6.43 -8.22 10.69
N THR A 107 -5.51 -9.03 11.22
CA THR A 107 -5.76 -9.92 12.36
C THR A 107 -6.13 -9.14 13.60
N GLN A 108 -5.51 -7.99 13.83
CA GLN A 108 -5.82 -7.07 14.93
C GLN A 108 -7.06 -6.21 14.67
N GLN A 109 -7.72 -6.36 13.52
CA GLN A 109 -8.89 -5.57 13.13
C GLN A 109 -8.63 -4.05 13.11
N VAL A 110 -7.38 -3.63 12.84
CA VAL A 110 -7.00 -2.22 12.64
C VAL A 110 -7.46 -1.74 11.27
N ILE A 111 -7.51 -2.66 10.29
CA ILE A 111 -7.97 -2.42 8.93
C ILE A 111 -9.01 -3.47 8.53
N GLY A 112 -9.98 -3.07 7.69
CA GLY A 112 -10.97 -3.95 7.08
C GLY A 112 -10.44 -4.68 5.84
N ASP A 113 -11.27 -5.55 5.28
CA ASP A 113 -10.94 -6.37 4.11
C ASP A 113 -10.67 -5.52 2.87
N ASP A 114 -11.41 -4.45 2.65
CA ASP A 114 -11.24 -3.58 1.48
C ASP A 114 -9.88 -2.88 1.50
N ALA A 115 -9.47 -2.32 2.64
CA ALA A 115 -8.17 -1.70 2.81
C ALA A 115 -7.02 -2.73 2.70
N PHE A 116 -7.23 -3.95 3.23
CA PHE A 116 -6.29 -5.05 3.10
C PHE A 116 -6.03 -5.37 1.63
N HIS A 117 -7.08 -5.59 0.82
CA HIS A 117 -6.94 -5.95 -0.59
C HIS A 117 -6.29 -4.85 -1.43
N VAL A 118 -6.60 -3.59 -1.18
CA VAL A 118 -5.96 -2.46 -1.87
C VAL A 118 -4.45 -2.46 -1.65
N VAL A 119 -4.00 -2.63 -0.41
CA VAL A 119 -2.57 -2.58 -0.09
C VAL A 119 -1.86 -3.88 -0.50
N GLU A 120 -2.52 -5.03 -0.43
CA GLU A 120 -2.02 -6.31 -0.93
C GLU A 120 -1.72 -6.22 -2.44
N GLU A 121 -2.65 -5.70 -3.25
CA GLU A 121 -2.47 -5.49 -4.69
C GLU A 121 -1.30 -4.54 -4.99
N GLU A 122 -1.13 -3.49 -4.20
CA GLU A 122 -0.01 -2.57 -4.33
C GLU A 122 1.34 -3.25 -4.05
N ILE A 123 1.42 -4.10 -3.03
CA ILE A 123 2.63 -4.87 -2.70
C ILE A 123 2.95 -5.86 -3.82
N ASP A 124 1.95 -6.56 -4.35
CA ASP A 124 2.12 -7.51 -5.46
C ASP A 124 2.60 -6.80 -6.73
N LEU A 125 2.04 -5.65 -7.05
CA LEU A 125 2.48 -4.84 -8.19
C LEU A 125 3.93 -4.35 -8.02
N MET A 126 4.32 -3.98 -6.81
CA MET A 126 5.71 -3.62 -6.51
C MET A 126 6.66 -4.80 -6.71
N GLU A 127 6.30 -6.00 -6.28
CA GLU A 127 7.09 -7.22 -6.46
C GLU A 127 7.26 -7.54 -7.95
N LEU A 128 6.17 -7.53 -8.73
CA LEU A 128 6.21 -7.77 -10.18
C LEU A 128 7.09 -6.76 -10.92
N THR A 129 7.02 -5.49 -10.56
CA THR A 129 7.84 -4.44 -11.18
C THR A 129 9.31 -4.56 -10.79
N ALA A 130 9.60 -5.05 -9.60
CA ALA A 130 10.97 -5.33 -9.16
C ALA A 130 11.57 -6.52 -9.94
N ASP A 131 10.82 -7.61 -10.10
CA ASP A 131 11.25 -8.80 -10.86
C ASP A 131 11.46 -8.48 -12.35
N ALA A 132 10.63 -7.64 -12.95
CA ALA A 132 10.77 -7.19 -14.34
C ALA A 132 12.05 -6.37 -14.57
N ARG A 133 12.54 -5.64 -13.58
CA ARG A 133 13.79 -4.89 -13.65
C ARG A 133 15.03 -5.76 -13.56
N VAL A 134 14.93 -6.91 -12.88
CA VAL A 134 16.03 -7.89 -12.70
C VAL A 134 16.16 -8.81 -13.91
N ARG A 135 15.12 -8.97 -14.73
CA ARG A 135 15.11 -9.80 -15.93
C ARG A 135 15.27 -8.92 -17.17
N PRO A 136 16.49 -8.80 -17.75
CA PRO A 136 16.64 -8.12 -19.01
C PRO A 136 15.79 -8.82 -20.07
N ALA A 137 15.13 -8.03 -20.93
CA ALA A 137 14.36 -8.55 -22.05
C ALA A 137 15.24 -9.50 -22.89
N PRO A 138 14.72 -10.64 -23.38
CA PRO A 138 15.47 -11.46 -24.32
C PRO A 138 15.75 -10.62 -25.57
N GLU A 139 17.04 -10.43 -25.87
CA GLU A 139 17.47 -9.80 -27.10
C GLU A 139 16.99 -10.69 -28.27
N GLY A 140 16.04 -10.14 -29.05
CA GLY A 140 15.50 -10.74 -30.26
C GLY A 140 16.38 -10.41 -31.49
#